data_404b99ba55e51cfdee4a5d84cca99c10
#
_entry.id   404b99ba55e51cfdee4a5d84cca99c10
#
_cell.length_a   1.000
_cell.length_b   1.000
_cell.length_c   1.000
_cell.angle_alpha   90.00
_cell.angle_beta   90.00
_cell.angle_gamma   90.00
#
_symmetry.space_group_name_H-M   'P 1'
#
loop_
_entity.id
_entity.type
_entity.pdbx_description
1 polymer ?
#
loop_
_entity_poly.entity_id
_entity_poly.type
_entity_poly.pdbx_seq_one_letter_code
_entity_poly.pdbx_strand_id
1 'polypeptide(L)'
;GKEERMTELEKIERAKMYMDKLANGINPIDGTMAPDDDLINNVRLSRCFFFISDVLRQVIENGGTKTAVNKKSKKLPLEIPVEKRSQFVYSEVPIPASEIAKRINALADNDTMQKLTYSGILTWLTEIGMMECALTPDGKRTKRPTKIGEETGISVEERTSSNGPYQVVVYNNAAQHFIIDNLDAILTAENMQTQMQGAPWTKEHDDCLIDLYKKSVPVSEIAITLKRSASAVRGRLKKLGFDA
;
A
#
# COMPACT_ATOMS: atom_id res chain seq x y z
N GLY A 1 -16.31 48.19 1.12
CA GLY A 1 -15.62 47.43 0.11
C GLY A 1 -15.37 46.02 0.62
N LYS A 2 -15.93 44.97 -0.02
CA LYS A 2 -15.57 43.59 0.27
C LYS A 2 -14.11 43.40 -0.20
N GLU A 3 -13.18 43.27 0.74
CA GLU A 3 -11.86 42.71 0.41
C GLU A 3 -12.08 41.29 -0.11
N GLU A 4 -11.93 41.10 -1.41
CA GLU A 4 -11.83 39.79 -2.00
C GLU A 4 -10.60 39.09 -1.39
N ARG A 5 -10.87 38.10 -0.54
CA ARG A 5 -9.79 37.28 0.05
C ARG A 5 -9.19 36.43 -1.07
N MET A 6 -7.97 36.81 -1.49
CA MET A 6 -7.17 36.01 -2.41
C MET A 6 -7.10 34.56 -1.94
N THR A 7 -7.31 33.65 -2.88
CA THR A 7 -7.12 32.21 -2.65
C THR A 7 -5.65 31.91 -2.34
N GLU A 8 -5.39 30.75 -1.74
CA GLU A 8 -4.02 30.32 -1.46
C GLU A 8 -3.18 30.19 -2.75
N LEU A 9 -3.76 29.65 -3.81
CA LEU A 9 -3.10 29.53 -5.11
C LEU A 9 -2.71 30.89 -5.68
N GLU A 10 -3.61 31.86 -5.68
CA GLU A 10 -3.33 33.23 -6.14
C GLU A 10 -2.21 33.91 -5.34
N LYS A 11 -2.12 33.64 -4.02
CA LYS A 11 -1.00 34.12 -3.19
C LYS A 11 0.32 33.50 -3.60
N ILE A 12 0.35 32.19 -3.94
CA ILE A 12 1.54 31.50 -4.38
C ILE A 12 1.99 31.97 -5.76
N GLU A 13 1.05 32.16 -6.70
CA GLU A 13 1.31 32.72 -8.04
C GLU A 13 1.89 34.12 -7.94
N ARG A 14 1.34 34.94 -7.05
CA ARG A 14 1.89 36.28 -6.80
C ARG A 14 3.28 36.26 -6.18
N ALA A 15 3.53 35.35 -5.23
CA ALA A 15 4.86 35.16 -4.64
C ALA A 15 5.89 34.72 -5.70
N LYS A 16 5.51 33.77 -6.57
CA LYS A 16 6.35 33.34 -7.71
C LYS A 16 6.70 34.52 -8.62
N MET A 17 5.71 35.31 -9.00
CA MET A 17 5.94 36.49 -9.84
C MET A 17 6.93 37.47 -9.18
N TYR A 18 6.88 37.64 -7.87
CA TYR A 18 7.83 38.49 -7.13
C TYR A 18 9.23 37.88 -7.13
N MET A 19 9.36 36.57 -6.95
CA MET A 19 10.65 35.89 -7.00
C MET A 19 11.28 35.97 -8.40
N ASP A 20 10.48 35.82 -9.46
CA ASP A 20 10.95 35.98 -10.82
C ASP A 20 11.52 37.38 -11.10
N LYS A 21 10.82 38.43 -10.64
CA LYS A 21 11.28 39.82 -10.79
C LYS A 21 12.57 40.05 -10.01
N LEU A 22 12.61 39.67 -8.74
CA LEU A 22 13.81 39.81 -7.90
C LEU A 22 15.01 39.04 -8.45
N ALA A 23 14.80 37.83 -8.98
CA ALA A 23 15.83 37.03 -9.60
C ALA A 23 16.48 37.71 -10.83
N ASN A 24 15.70 38.55 -11.52
CA ASN A 24 16.13 39.30 -12.69
C ASN A 24 16.53 40.77 -12.37
N GLY A 25 16.74 41.14 -11.11
CA GLY A 25 17.15 42.47 -10.70
C GLY A 25 16.04 43.53 -10.89
N ILE A 26 14.79 43.12 -10.88
CA ILE A 26 13.61 43.99 -11.05
C ILE A 26 12.91 44.17 -9.70
N ASN A 27 12.63 45.42 -9.32
CA ASN A 27 11.78 45.71 -8.16
C ASN A 27 10.36 45.19 -8.42
N PRO A 28 9.84 44.28 -7.60
CA PRO A 28 8.54 43.67 -7.83
C PRO A 28 7.37 44.63 -7.59
N ILE A 29 7.59 45.76 -6.89
CA ILE A 29 6.53 46.71 -6.53
C ILE A 29 6.25 47.67 -7.68
N ASP A 30 7.29 48.31 -8.21
CA ASP A 30 7.16 49.36 -9.25
C ASP A 30 7.67 48.93 -10.63
N GLY A 31 8.34 47.77 -10.73
CA GLY A 31 8.85 47.23 -11.99
C GLY A 31 10.13 47.88 -12.51
N THR A 32 10.78 48.73 -11.70
CA THR A 32 12.05 49.39 -12.07
C THR A 32 13.21 48.42 -11.95
N MET A 33 14.27 48.65 -12.77
CA MET A 33 15.54 47.92 -12.59
C MET A 33 16.24 48.40 -11.32
N ALA A 34 16.72 47.45 -10.53
CA ALA A 34 17.48 47.75 -9.34
C ALA A 34 18.88 48.30 -9.73
N PRO A 35 19.43 49.27 -8.97
CA PRO A 35 20.83 49.73 -9.17
C PRO A 35 21.84 48.59 -9.09
N ASP A 36 22.97 48.71 -9.79
CA ASP A 36 23.99 47.65 -9.85
C ASP A 36 24.57 47.26 -8.47
N ASP A 37 24.56 48.20 -7.52
CA ASP A 37 25.03 48.03 -6.15
C ASP A 37 23.92 47.52 -5.18
N ASP A 38 22.68 47.34 -5.66
CA ASP A 38 21.59 46.80 -4.85
C ASP A 38 21.81 45.34 -4.48
N LEU A 39 21.41 44.96 -3.27
CA LEU A 39 21.45 43.59 -2.79
C LEU A 39 20.72 42.59 -3.72
N ILE A 40 19.67 43.04 -4.42
CA ILE A 40 18.91 42.24 -5.37
C ILE A 40 19.81 41.75 -6.51
N ASN A 41 20.80 42.55 -6.94
CA ASN A 41 21.76 42.21 -8.00
C ASN A 41 22.93 41.32 -7.53
N ASN A 42 22.93 40.89 -6.25
CA ASN A 42 23.91 39.95 -5.77
C ASN A 42 23.65 38.53 -6.38
N VAL A 43 24.68 38.00 -7.07
CA VAL A 43 24.59 36.72 -7.77
C VAL A 43 24.09 35.57 -6.88
N ARG A 44 24.47 35.56 -5.60
CA ARG A 44 24.03 34.52 -4.66
C ARG A 44 22.53 34.64 -4.34
N LEU A 45 22.07 35.88 -4.16
CA LEU A 45 20.62 36.14 -3.92
C LEU A 45 19.79 35.88 -5.17
N SER A 46 20.24 36.32 -6.34
CA SER A 46 19.58 36.01 -7.60
C SER A 46 19.39 34.52 -7.82
N ARG A 47 20.43 33.70 -7.59
CA ARG A 47 20.34 32.25 -7.65
C ARG A 47 19.35 31.67 -6.62
N CYS A 48 19.29 32.23 -5.42
CA CYS A 48 18.32 31.84 -4.40
C CYS A 48 16.88 32.15 -4.84
N PHE A 49 16.65 33.31 -5.42
CA PHE A 49 15.33 33.71 -5.93
C PHE A 49 14.87 32.83 -7.08
N PHE A 50 15.77 32.48 -8.02
CA PHE A 50 15.47 31.52 -9.09
C PHE A 50 15.08 30.14 -8.51
N PHE A 51 15.82 29.66 -7.52
CA PHE A 51 15.48 28.38 -6.87
C PHE A 51 14.12 28.42 -6.19
N ILE A 52 13.81 29.48 -5.44
CA ILE A 52 12.50 29.67 -4.78
C ILE A 52 11.39 29.75 -5.83
N SER A 53 11.61 30.51 -6.91
CA SER A 53 10.62 30.60 -8.00
C SER A 53 10.35 29.24 -8.64
N ASP A 54 11.36 28.39 -8.83
CA ASP A 54 11.19 27.06 -9.38
C ASP A 54 10.41 26.14 -8.43
N VAL A 55 10.67 26.21 -7.12
CA VAL A 55 9.88 25.50 -6.10
C VAL A 55 8.42 25.96 -6.12
N LEU A 56 8.16 27.26 -6.19
CA LEU A 56 6.79 27.80 -6.26
C LEU A 56 6.09 27.37 -7.56
N ARG A 57 6.79 27.31 -8.69
CA ARG A 57 6.29 26.79 -9.95
C ARG A 57 5.80 25.34 -9.79
N GLN A 58 6.62 24.48 -9.16
CA GLN A 58 6.25 23.09 -8.91
C GLN A 58 5.01 22.99 -7.99
N VAL A 59 4.90 23.86 -6.98
CA VAL A 59 3.72 23.93 -6.11
C VAL A 59 2.47 24.31 -6.89
N ILE A 60 2.56 25.30 -7.79
CA ILE A 60 1.45 25.73 -8.65
C ILE A 60 1.03 24.60 -9.60
N GLU A 61 1.97 23.95 -10.28
CA GLU A 61 1.72 22.81 -11.17
C GLU A 61 1.04 21.64 -10.46
N ASN A 62 1.29 21.48 -9.14
CA ASN A 62 0.65 20.48 -8.29
C ASN A 62 -0.68 20.95 -7.67
N GLY A 63 -1.20 22.14 -8.04
CA GLY A 63 -2.49 22.64 -7.59
C GLY A 63 -2.48 23.37 -6.25
N GLY A 64 -1.32 23.88 -5.78
CA GLY A 64 -1.16 24.66 -4.55
C GLY A 64 -0.56 23.88 -3.40
N THR A 65 -0.44 24.54 -2.23
CA THR A 65 0.08 23.93 -0.99
C THR A 65 -0.93 23.03 -0.29
N LYS A 66 -2.21 23.03 -0.71
CA LYS A 66 -3.13 21.97 -0.30
C LYS A 66 -2.54 20.67 -0.78
N THR A 67 -1.65 20.23 0.06
CA THR A 67 -1.07 18.91 0.11
C THR A 67 -1.56 18.08 -1.09
N ALA A 68 -0.71 17.80 -2.01
CA ALA A 68 -0.52 16.38 -2.20
C ALA A 68 -0.69 15.78 -0.80
N VAL A 69 -1.93 15.33 -0.43
CA VAL A 69 -2.14 14.33 0.61
C VAL A 69 -0.99 13.39 0.38
N ASN A 70 -0.01 13.37 1.26
CA ASN A 70 1.19 12.58 1.14
C ASN A 70 0.92 11.48 0.12
N LYS A 71 1.36 11.60 -1.13
CA LYS A 71 1.71 10.45 -1.92
C LYS A 71 2.84 9.88 -1.08
N LYS A 72 2.42 9.07 -0.05
CA LYS A 72 3.33 8.26 0.74
C LYS A 72 4.24 7.70 -0.31
N SER A 73 5.49 8.09 -0.31
CA SER A 73 6.49 7.60 -1.24
C SER A 73 6.23 6.12 -1.33
N LYS A 74 5.95 5.61 -2.54
CA LYS A 74 5.46 4.24 -2.71
C LYS A 74 6.51 3.37 -2.03
N LYS A 75 6.17 2.82 -0.87
CA LYS A 75 7.11 2.05 -0.07
C LYS A 75 7.67 0.93 -0.95
N LEU A 76 8.94 0.67 -0.79
CA LEU A 76 9.61 -0.42 -1.49
C LEU A 76 8.97 -1.76 -1.14
N PRO A 77 9.02 -2.76 -2.02
CA PRO A 77 8.63 -4.12 -1.69
C PRO A 77 9.33 -4.58 -0.40
N LEU A 78 8.64 -5.40 0.39
CA LEU A 78 9.24 -5.96 1.59
C LEU A 78 10.31 -6.98 1.19
N GLU A 79 11.52 -6.77 1.67
CA GLU A 79 12.65 -7.69 1.54
C GLU A 79 13.27 -7.93 2.91
N ILE A 80 13.51 -9.18 3.26
CA ILE A 80 14.14 -9.56 4.52
C ILE A 80 15.36 -10.43 4.19
N PRO A 81 16.57 -9.89 4.35
CA PRO A 81 17.81 -10.64 4.14
C PRO A 81 17.84 -11.93 4.99
N VAL A 82 18.45 -12.98 4.45
CA VAL A 82 18.51 -14.30 5.10
C VAL A 82 19.15 -14.19 6.49
N GLU A 83 20.16 -13.32 6.65
CA GLU A 83 20.85 -13.08 7.91
C GLU A 83 19.92 -12.52 8.99
N LYS A 84 18.93 -11.72 8.60
CA LYS A 84 17.94 -11.18 9.54
C LYS A 84 16.86 -12.19 9.92
N ARG A 85 16.62 -13.22 9.12
CA ARG A 85 15.62 -14.26 9.42
C ARG A 85 16.02 -15.10 10.63
N SER A 86 17.31 -15.28 10.86
CA SER A 86 17.82 -15.96 12.06
C SER A 86 17.47 -15.24 13.36
N GLN A 87 17.10 -13.95 13.29
CA GLN A 87 16.65 -13.15 14.43
C GLN A 87 15.14 -13.28 14.70
N PHE A 88 14.40 -14.06 13.89
CA PHE A 88 12.99 -14.29 14.14
C PHE A 88 12.79 -15.05 15.45
N VAL A 89 11.94 -14.50 16.31
CA VAL A 89 11.65 -15.10 17.63
C VAL A 89 10.47 -16.05 17.46
N TYR A 90 10.77 -17.35 17.49
CA TYR A 90 9.75 -18.40 17.47
C TYR A 90 8.99 -18.46 18.79
N SER A 91 7.74 -18.88 18.73
CA SER A 91 6.90 -19.08 19.91
C SER A 91 6.75 -20.57 20.20
N GLU A 92 6.92 -20.95 21.45
CA GLU A 92 6.66 -22.32 21.90
C GLU A 92 5.15 -22.62 21.97
N VAL A 93 4.33 -21.59 22.18
CA VAL A 93 2.88 -21.72 22.13
C VAL A 93 2.35 -21.33 20.75
N PRO A 94 1.24 -21.96 20.27
CA PRO A 94 0.64 -21.60 19.01
C PRO A 94 0.22 -20.12 18.98
N ILE A 95 0.57 -19.42 17.88
CA ILE A 95 0.25 -18.00 17.67
C ILE A 95 -0.51 -17.79 16.37
N PRO A 96 -1.34 -16.73 16.26
CA PRO A 96 -2.06 -16.42 15.03
C PRO A 96 -1.14 -15.81 13.96
N ALA A 97 -1.57 -15.88 12.69
CA ALA A 97 -0.83 -15.31 11.55
C ALA A 97 -0.56 -13.80 11.70
N SER A 98 -1.42 -13.07 12.39
CA SER A 98 -1.21 -11.65 12.68
C SER A 98 0.02 -11.39 13.56
N GLU A 99 0.27 -12.25 14.54
CA GLU A 99 1.46 -12.15 15.39
C GLU A 99 2.71 -12.59 14.62
N ILE A 100 2.63 -13.61 13.75
CA ILE A 100 3.73 -14.01 12.86
C ILE A 100 4.09 -12.84 11.93
N ALA A 101 3.11 -12.24 11.25
CA ALA A 101 3.33 -11.10 10.37
C ALA A 101 3.96 -9.91 11.12
N LYS A 102 3.54 -9.63 12.35
CA LYS A 102 4.11 -8.58 13.20
C LYS A 102 5.58 -8.84 13.50
N ARG A 103 5.95 -10.09 13.86
CA ARG A 103 7.34 -10.48 14.15
C ARG A 103 8.21 -10.43 12.88
N ILE A 104 7.69 -10.86 11.73
CA ILE A 104 8.38 -10.73 10.44
C ILE A 104 8.64 -9.25 10.11
N ASN A 105 7.63 -8.40 10.24
CA ASN A 105 7.77 -6.97 9.99
C ASN A 105 8.77 -6.28 10.93
N ALA A 106 8.97 -6.79 12.13
CA ALA A 106 9.97 -6.25 13.06
C ALA A 106 11.42 -6.48 12.59
N LEU A 107 11.64 -7.40 11.65
CA LEU A 107 12.95 -7.65 11.04
C LEU A 107 13.28 -6.67 9.88
N ALA A 108 12.29 -5.92 9.41
CA ALA A 108 12.40 -5.03 8.26
C ALA A 108 12.47 -3.55 8.67
N ASP A 109 12.93 -2.71 7.75
CA ASP A 109 12.79 -1.26 7.86
C ASP A 109 11.37 -0.84 7.48
N ASN A 110 10.51 -0.70 8.49
CA ASN A 110 9.10 -0.36 8.31
C ASN A 110 8.85 1.08 7.82
N ASP A 111 9.85 1.94 7.81
CA ASP A 111 9.72 3.33 7.34
C ASP A 111 9.81 3.40 5.81
N THR A 112 10.68 2.63 5.21
CA THR A 112 10.94 2.60 3.77
C THR A 112 10.25 1.46 3.03
N MET A 113 9.97 0.32 3.69
CA MET A 113 9.40 -0.88 3.09
C MET A 113 7.92 -1.07 3.40
N GLN A 114 7.23 -1.79 2.53
CA GLN A 114 5.87 -2.25 2.76
C GLN A 114 5.85 -3.27 3.91
N LYS A 115 4.68 -3.49 4.51
CA LYS A 115 4.51 -4.47 5.56
C LYS A 115 3.84 -5.73 5.00
N LEU A 116 4.33 -6.89 5.40
CA LEU A 116 3.63 -8.14 5.19
C LEU A 116 2.32 -8.11 5.99
N THR A 117 1.22 -8.45 5.33
CA THR A 117 -0.06 -8.59 5.99
C THR A 117 -0.29 -10.05 6.40
N TYR A 118 -1.08 -10.27 7.45
CA TYR A 118 -1.46 -11.64 7.81
C TYR A 118 -2.28 -12.31 6.68
N SER A 119 -3.01 -11.51 5.90
CA SER A 119 -3.75 -12.01 4.74
C SER A 119 -2.84 -12.51 3.63
N GLY A 120 -1.65 -11.93 3.45
CA GLY A 120 -0.63 -12.43 2.52
C GLY A 120 -0.17 -13.84 2.89
N ILE A 121 0.11 -14.08 4.18
CA ILE A 121 0.45 -15.43 4.69
C ILE A 121 -0.70 -16.41 4.42
N LEU A 122 -1.94 -16.04 4.78
CA LEU A 122 -3.12 -16.88 4.57
C LEU A 122 -3.41 -17.17 3.09
N THR A 123 -3.19 -16.19 2.22
CA THR A 123 -3.38 -16.35 0.78
C THR A 123 -2.38 -17.36 0.23
N TRP A 124 -1.10 -17.19 0.53
CA TRP A 124 -0.06 -18.10 0.10
C TRP A 124 -0.30 -19.54 0.63
N LEU A 125 -0.63 -19.70 1.91
CA LEU A 125 -0.97 -21.02 2.48
C LEU A 125 -2.19 -21.66 1.81
N THR A 126 -3.14 -20.84 1.32
CA THR A 126 -4.28 -21.33 0.55
C THR A 126 -3.86 -21.77 -0.85
N GLU A 127 -2.98 -21.01 -1.51
CA GLU A 127 -2.45 -21.35 -2.84
C GLU A 127 -1.68 -22.67 -2.85
N ILE A 128 -0.93 -22.97 -1.78
CA ILE A 128 -0.18 -24.23 -1.64
C ILE A 128 -1.02 -25.38 -1.03
N GLY A 129 -2.33 -25.16 -0.79
CA GLY A 129 -3.25 -26.18 -0.34
C GLY A 129 -3.18 -26.54 1.15
N MET A 130 -2.52 -25.72 1.99
CA MET A 130 -2.51 -25.93 3.45
C MET A 130 -3.71 -25.29 4.16
N MET A 131 -4.38 -24.38 3.50
CA MET A 131 -5.59 -23.72 3.99
C MET A 131 -6.68 -23.81 2.94
N GLU A 132 -7.93 -23.85 3.38
CA GLU A 132 -9.11 -23.82 2.51
C GLU A 132 -10.17 -22.86 3.04
N CYS A 133 -11.09 -22.45 2.15
CA CYS A 133 -12.26 -21.68 2.54
C CYS A 133 -13.40 -22.65 2.87
N ALA A 134 -13.77 -22.74 4.15
CA ALA A 134 -14.92 -23.51 4.62
C ALA A 134 -16.12 -22.60 4.89
N LEU A 135 -17.34 -23.13 4.72
CA LEU A 135 -18.57 -22.48 5.14
C LEU A 135 -18.86 -22.87 6.60
N THR A 136 -19.08 -21.87 7.43
CA THR A 136 -19.60 -22.08 8.79
C THR A 136 -21.10 -22.39 8.75
N PRO A 137 -21.69 -23.00 9.80
CA PRO A 137 -23.13 -23.30 9.85
C PRO A 137 -24.04 -22.07 9.67
N ASP A 138 -23.55 -20.88 10.01
CA ASP A 138 -24.24 -19.61 9.80
C ASP A 138 -24.00 -18.99 8.40
N GLY A 139 -23.43 -19.76 7.46
CA GLY A 139 -23.22 -19.36 6.06
C GLY A 139 -22.06 -18.41 5.83
N LYS A 140 -21.25 -18.10 6.85
CA LYS A 140 -20.06 -17.28 6.69
C LYS A 140 -18.89 -18.11 6.18
N ARG A 141 -18.06 -17.50 5.35
CA ARG A 141 -16.82 -18.12 4.89
C ARG A 141 -15.71 -17.87 5.90
N THR A 142 -15.03 -18.93 6.29
CA THR A 142 -13.84 -18.87 7.15
C THR A 142 -12.70 -19.68 6.54
N LYS A 143 -11.46 -19.28 6.80
CA LYS A 143 -10.30 -20.09 6.41
C LYS A 143 -10.00 -21.10 7.50
N ARG A 144 -9.80 -22.36 7.10
CA ARG A 144 -9.45 -23.47 7.98
C ARG A 144 -8.25 -24.23 7.42
N PRO A 145 -7.44 -24.90 8.26
CA PRO A 145 -6.40 -25.77 7.75
C PRO A 145 -7.00 -26.97 7.03
N THR A 146 -6.35 -27.40 5.97
CA THR A 146 -6.55 -28.70 5.36
C THR A 146 -5.85 -29.76 6.20
N LYS A 147 -6.03 -31.04 5.86
CA LYS A 147 -5.30 -32.14 6.53
C LYS A 147 -3.77 -31.93 6.46
N ILE A 148 -3.26 -31.47 5.33
CA ILE A 148 -1.82 -31.13 5.17
C ILE A 148 -1.43 -29.98 6.10
N GLY A 149 -2.28 -28.97 6.22
CA GLY A 149 -2.04 -27.85 7.14
C GLY A 149 -2.02 -28.31 8.60
N GLU A 150 -2.94 -29.20 9.01
CA GLU A 150 -2.98 -29.76 10.36
C GLU A 150 -1.72 -30.58 10.66
N GLU A 151 -1.28 -31.43 9.74
CA GLU A 151 -0.04 -32.20 9.84
C GLU A 151 1.22 -31.31 9.95
N THR A 152 1.18 -30.11 9.39
CA THR A 152 2.25 -29.11 9.49
C THR A 152 2.21 -28.32 10.81
N GLY A 153 1.12 -28.43 11.59
CA GLY A 153 0.98 -27.75 12.87
C GLY A 153 0.10 -26.51 12.85
N ILE A 154 -0.79 -26.39 11.85
CA ILE A 154 -1.82 -25.37 11.81
C ILE A 154 -3.07 -25.94 12.46
N SER A 155 -3.69 -25.22 13.39
CA SER A 155 -4.89 -25.69 14.09
C SER A 155 -5.89 -24.55 14.31
N VAL A 156 -7.10 -24.89 14.74
CA VAL A 156 -8.13 -23.92 15.11
C VAL A 156 -8.32 -23.97 16.61
N GLU A 157 -8.18 -22.83 17.26
CA GLU A 157 -8.48 -22.67 18.70
C GLU A 157 -9.76 -21.86 18.88
N GLU A 158 -10.52 -22.19 19.91
CA GLU A 158 -11.64 -21.39 20.37
C GLU A 158 -11.14 -20.43 21.47
N ARG A 159 -11.41 -19.14 21.30
CA ARG A 159 -11.07 -18.09 22.24
C ARG A 159 -12.32 -17.29 22.59
N THR A 160 -12.31 -16.68 23.76
CA THR A 160 -13.41 -15.83 24.23
C THR A 160 -13.01 -14.36 24.19
N SER A 161 -13.87 -13.51 23.66
CA SER A 161 -13.75 -12.06 23.70
C SER A 161 -14.96 -11.45 24.42
N SER A 162 -14.95 -10.12 24.60
CA SER A 162 -16.12 -9.37 25.11
C SER A 162 -17.39 -9.56 24.29
N ASN A 163 -17.24 -9.95 23.00
CA ASN A 163 -18.34 -10.18 22.06
C ASN A 163 -18.75 -11.68 21.95
N GLY A 164 -18.21 -12.53 22.81
CA GLY A 164 -18.47 -13.96 22.84
C GLY A 164 -17.33 -14.82 22.30
N PRO A 165 -17.56 -16.16 22.19
CA PRO A 165 -16.56 -17.09 21.68
C PRO A 165 -16.31 -16.88 20.18
N TYR A 166 -15.07 -17.02 19.76
CA TYR A 166 -14.65 -16.96 18.37
C TYR A 166 -13.54 -17.95 18.08
N GLN A 167 -13.43 -18.40 16.83
CA GLN A 167 -12.40 -19.31 16.38
C GLN A 167 -11.24 -18.54 15.76
N VAL A 168 -10.03 -18.94 16.09
CA VAL A 168 -8.79 -18.38 15.53
C VAL A 168 -7.90 -19.49 15.02
N VAL A 169 -7.34 -19.29 13.82
CA VAL A 169 -6.32 -20.19 13.28
C VAL A 169 -4.98 -19.83 13.91
N VAL A 170 -4.31 -20.84 14.46
CA VAL A 170 -3.02 -20.69 15.14
C VAL A 170 -1.99 -21.65 14.54
N TYR A 171 -0.74 -21.29 14.71
CA TYR A 171 0.43 -21.93 14.11
C TYR A 171 1.39 -22.31 15.23
N ASN A 172 1.62 -23.61 15.41
CA ASN A 172 2.61 -24.10 16.39
C ASN A 172 4.05 -23.77 15.93
N ASN A 173 5.03 -24.16 16.72
CA ASN A 173 6.44 -23.90 16.43
C ASN A 173 6.87 -24.44 15.05
N ALA A 174 6.46 -25.67 14.69
CA ALA A 174 6.77 -26.27 13.38
C ALA A 174 6.16 -25.49 12.20
N ALA A 175 4.91 -25.06 12.33
CA ALA A 175 4.26 -24.24 11.31
C ALA A 175 4.90 -22.86 11.19
N GLN A 176 5.37 -22.27 12.28
CA GLN A 176 6.14 -21.02 12.24
C GLN A 176 7.46 -21.20 11.47
N HIS A 177 8.20 -22.27 11.71
CA HIS A 177 9.41 -22.59 10.96
C HIS A 177 9.11 -22.75 9.46
N PHE A 178 8.07 -23.51 9.12
CA PHE A 178 7.65 -23.68 7.74
C PHE A 178 7.37 -22.35 7.04
N ILE A 179 6.69 -21.40 7.70
CA ILE A 179 6.40 -20.06 7.15
C ILE A 179 7.70 -19.28 6.96
N ILE A 180 8.63 -19.29 7.90
CA ILE A 180 9.89 -18.54 7.82
C ILE A 180 10.83 -19.12 6.76
N ASP A 181 10.89 -20.44 6.63
CA ASP A 181 11.71 -21.12 5.61
C ASP A 181 11.21 -20.81 4.19
N ASN A 182 9.90 -20.57 4.05
CA ASN A 182 9.28 -20.23 2.76
C ASN A 182 8.99 -18.71 2.61
N LEU A 183 9.62 -17.85 3.41
CA LEU A 183 9.33 -16.42 3.45
C LEU A 183 9.51 -15.74 2.08
N ASP A 184 10.49 -16.15 1.28
CA ASP A 184 10.69 -15.59 -0.07
C ASP A 184 9.50 -15.83 -1.00
N ALA A 185 8.89 -17.00 -0.93
CA ALA A 185 7.70 -17.31 -1.72
C ALA A 185 6.51 -16.47 -1.27
N ILE A 186 6.33 -16.29 0.05
CA ILE A 186 5.28 -15.46 0.62
C ILE A 186 5.46 -14.00 0.20
N LEU A 187 6.67 -13.44 0.32
CA LEU A 187 6.96 -12.06 -0.03
C LEU A 187 6.82 -11.82 -1.54
N THR A 188 7.22 -12.80 -2.36
CA THR A 188 7.02 -12.71 -3.82
C THR A 188 5.54 -12.66 -4.18
N ALA A 189 4.71 -13.52 -3.58
CA ALA A 189 3.26 -13.54 -3.80
C ALA A 189 2.61 -12.23 -3.35
N GLU A 190 2.95 -11.71 -2.17
CA GLU A 190 2.43 -10.44 -1.63
C GLU A 190 2.85 -9.25 -2.50
N ASN A 191 4.11 -9.19 -2.93
CA ASN A 191 4.63 -8.12 -3.78
C ASN A 191 3.96 -8.14 -5.16
N MET A 192 3.75 -9.31 -5.77
CA MET A 192 3.00 -9.45 -7.03
C MET A 192 1.55 -8.98 -6.87
N GLN A 193 0.88 -9.35 -5.78
CA GLN A 193 -0.49 -8.91 -5.50
C GLN A 193 -0.56 -7.39 -5.31
N THR A 194 0.41 -6.80 -4.64
CA THR A 194 0.50 -5.35 -4.43
C THR A 194 0.76 -4.61 -5.74
N GLN A 195 1.61 -5.12 -6.61
CA GLN A 195 1.89 -4.54 -7.94
C GLN A 195 0.65 -4.57 -8.85
N MET A 196 -0.17 -5.61 -8.74
CA MET A 196 -1.43 -5.73 -9.48
C MET A 196 -2.55 -4.84 -8.93
N GLN A 197 -2.44 -4.35 -7.68
CA GLN A 197 -3.37 -3.38 -7.14
C GLN A 197 -3.25 -2.05 -7.89
N GLY A 198 -4.35 -1.62 -8.53
CA GLY A 198 -4.36 -0.40 -9.34
C GLY A 198 -3.86 -0.56 -10.77
N ALA A 199 -3.31 -1.71 -11.17
CA ALA A 199 -3.03 -1.98 -12.58
C ALA A 199 -4.31 -1.99 -13.41
N PRO A 200 -4.30 -1.48 -14.65
CA PRO A 200 -5.49 -1.47 -15.51
C PRO A 200 -5.97 -2.91 -15.78
N TRP A 201 -7.28 -3.04 -15.98
CA TRP A 201 -7.87 -4.30 -16.45
C TRP A 201 -7.61 -4.43 -17.94
N THR A 202 -7.02 -5.55 -18.35
CA THR A 202 -6.84 -5.87 -19.77
C THR A 202 -8.02 -6.71 -20.27
N LYS A 203 -8.15 -6.84 -21.57
CA LYS A 203 -9.19 -7.68 -22.17
C LYS A 203 -9.06 -9.14 -21.74
N GLU A 204 -7.82 -9.64 -21.67
CA GLU A 204 -7.54 -11.01 -21.23
C GLU A 204 -7.98 -11.23 -19.77
N HIS A 205 -7.79 -10.24 -18.91
CA HIS A 205 -8.29 -10.29 -17.52
C HIS A 205 -9.82 -10.32 -17.48
N ASP A 206 -10.49 -9.56 -18.35
CA ASP A 206 -11.94 -9.51 -18.41
C ASP A 206 -12.51 -10.85 -18.94
N ASP A 207 -11.91 -11.39 -19.99
CA ASP A 207 -12.33 -12.68 -20.58
C ASP A 207 -12.17 -13.82 -19.57
N CYS A 208 -11.03 -13.87 -18.86
CA CYS A 208 -10.79 -14.85 -17.79
C CYS A 208 -11.78 -14.67 -16.63
N LEU A 209 -12.03 -13.43 -16.21
CA LEU A 209 -12.98 -13.10 -15.15
C LEU A 209 -14.41 -13.60 -15.50
N ILE A 210 -14.86 -13.33 -16.72
CA ILE A 210 -16.19 -13.73 -17.21
C ILE A 210 -16.30 -15.25 -17.28
N ASP A 211 -15.27 -15.95 -17.77
CA ASP A 211 -15.25 -17.41 -17.87
C ASP A 211 -15.32 -18.06 -16.48
N LEU A 212 -14.49 -17.61 -15.54
CA LEU A 212 -14.52 -18.12 -14.17
C LEU A 212 -15.84 -17.82 -13.45
N TYR A 213 -16.42 -16.64 -13.66
CA TYR A 213 -17.70 -16.27 -13.07
C TYR A 213 -18.84 -17.11 -13.62
N LYS A 214 -18.89 -17.37 -14.95
CA LYS A 214 -19.86 -18.25 -15.59
C LYS A 214 -19.75 -19.70 -15.12
N LYS A 215 -18.55 -20.16 -14.74
CA LYS A 215 -18.31 -21.47 -14.12
C LYS A 215 -18.66 -21.50 -12.63
N SER A 216 -19.30 -20.46 -12.10
CA SER A 216 -19.70 -20.32 -10.70
C SER A 216 -18.51 -20.42 -9.71
N VAL A 217 -17.31 -20.07 -10.16
CA VAL A 217 -16.14 -19.97 -9.27
C VAL A 217 -16.35 -18.82 -8.27
N PRO A 218 -16.14 -19.04 -6.97
CA PRO A 218 -16.31 -17.99 -5.97
C PRO A 218 -15.42 -16.77 -6.24
N VAL A 219 -15.93 -15.56 -6.00
CA VAL A 219 -15.20 -14.30 -6.19
C VAL A 219 -13.86 -14.29 -5.44
N SER A 220 -13.77 -14.95 -4.29
CA SER A 220 -12.52 -15.10 -3.53
C SER A 220 -11.46 -15.90 -4.28
N GLU A 221 -11.82 -16.94 -4.99
CA GLU A 221 -10.92 -17.77 -5.79
C GLU A 221 -10.55 -17.06 -7.11
N ILE A 222 -11.54 -16.40 -7.74
CA ILE A 222 -11.27 -15.53 -8.91
C ILE A 222 -10.27 -14.45 -8.54
N ALA A 223 -10.40 -13.84 -7.36
CA ALA A 223 -9.49 -12.83 -6.86
C ALA A 223 -8.05 -13.35 -6.72
N ILE A 224 -7.89 -14.57 -6.21
CA ILE A 224 -6.58 -15.24 -6.12
C ILE A 224 -6.03 -15.50 -7.53
N THR A 225 -6.83 -16.11 -8.41
CA THR A 225 -6.44 -16.45 -9.79
C THR A 225 -5.96 -15.23 -10.58
N LEU A 226 -6.71 -14.12 -10.48
CA LEU A 226 -6.40 -12.87 -11.18
C LEU A 226 -5.43 -11.97 -10.40
N LYS A 227 -4.95 -12.39 -9.23
CA LYS A 227 -4.09 -11.61 -8.32
C LYS A 227 -4.67 -10.22 -8.03
N ARG A 228 -5.98 -10.14 -7.82
CA ARG A 228 -6.73 -8.91 -7.53
C ARG A 228 -7.44 -9.04 -6.18
N SER A 229 -7.82 -7.90 -5.58
CA SER A 229 -8.68 -7.96 -4.41
C SER A 229 -10.10 -8.40 -4.78
N ALA A 230 -10.78 -9.09 -3.86
CA ALA A 230 -12.18 -9.49 -4.07
C ALA A 230 -13.11 -8.28 -4.35
N SER A 231 -12.80 -7.12 -3.74
CA SER A 231 -13.51 -5.86 -4.01
C SER A 231 -13.29 -5.37 -5.44
N ALA A 232 -12.05 -5.46 -5.96
CA ALA A 232 -11.74 -5.10 -7.34
C ALA A 232 -12.43 -6.03 -8.35
N VAL A 233 -12.49 -7.33 -8.05
CA VAL A 233 -13.20 -8.33 -8.87
C VAL A 233 -14.70 -8.02 -8.91
N ARG A 234 -15.37 -7.79 -7.77
CA ARG A 234 -16.78 -7.40 -7.73
C ARG A 234 -17.04 -6.11 -8.49
N GLY A 235 -16.20 -5.09 -8.26
CA GLY A 235 -16.31 -3.81 -8.97
C GLY A 235 -16.14 -3.95 -10.48
N ARG A 236 -15.28 -4.88 -10.94
CA ARG A 236 -15.10 -5.14 -12.37
C ARG A 236 -16.27 -5.91 -12.95
N LEU A 237 -16.76 -6.96 -12.27
CA LEU A 237 -17.96 -7.70 -12.67
C LEU A 237 -19.16 -6.77 -12.85
N LYS A 238 -19.40 -5.88 -11.89
CA LYS A 238 -20.46 -4.87 -11.98
C LYS A 238 -20.31 -3.94 -13.20
N LYS A 239 -19.08 -3.52 -13.51
CA LYS A 239 -18.80 -2.72 -14.72
C LYS A 239 -19.02 -3.49 -16.02
N LEU A 240 -18.87 -4.83 -15.98
CA LEU A 240 -19.13 -5.73 -17.12
C LEU A 240 -20.61 -6.18 -17.19
N GLY A 241 -21.48 -5.69 -16.29
CA GLY A 241 -22.92 -5.97 -16.31
C GLY A 241 -23.34 -7.24 -15.58
N PHE A 242 -22.49 -7.77 -14.68
CA PHE A 242 -22.82 -8.93 -13.84
C PHE A 242 -23.17 -8.49 -12.42
N ASP A 243 -24.19 -9.10 -11.82
CA ASP A 243 -24.53 -8.93 -10.40
C ASP A 243 -23.63 -9.87 -9.55
N ALA A 244 -22.70 -9.26 -8.75
CA ALA A 244 -21.72 -10.02 -7.96
C ALA A 244 -21.60 -9.51 -6.51
#